data_3a1c064753722b62090c4d6d258c5f90
#
_entry.id   3a1c064753722b62090c4d6d258c5f90
#
_cell.length_a   1.000
_cell.length_b   1.000
_cell.length_c   1.000
_cell.angle_alpha   90.00
_cell.angle_beta   90.00
_cell.angle_gamma   90.00
#
_symmetry.space_group_name_H-M   'P 1'
#
loop_
_entity.id
_entity.type
_entity.pdbx_description
1 polymer ?
#
loop_
_entity_poly.entity_id
_entity_poly.type
_entity_poly.pdbx_seq_one_letter_code
_entity_poly.pdbx_strand_id
1 'polypeptide(L)'
;MKQYSYYSYIAFLCACTEKKRFKVCKIAPKKSVLKCAFRKNEKIFEKAIDKVVKNYYNDKRTKIWKKLFWERKDVIMITNLHIKNIGIIDDLEIDLNKGMNVLTGETGAGKTLIIDSISIICGGRFSKEMIRKGENHSYVELCMYVPNDVNSIDGNIIITREIYNNGRNMCKINGRLVTVTELKNFMSNYIEIHGQNDNQKLLDSRTHIKYLDNFSGEEIFQLKNEYKEKYQRYNEIRRELKNNYGDEKEKQRKLDLLRYQLNEIQEARLKDGEESELEERSKLIRNSEKIAKNLSEAEMAVGENTIDLIGNAIRALEKIENIDRKYEETTASLKDIYYGIQEISSNLSGYLSDIEFDEQEREEVETRLDIIDNLKRKYGNNIEEILKYADEIADEIKKIENVDEYNNKLKNEQKQIEKEMTKIAEKISKIRKENAEELNKKINKELEDLEMKNAKINVKVEYKIEQFFEDGKDQVGIYIKTNVGENESELTKIASGGEMSRIMLAIKKVLAEVDKMPVMIFDEIDTGISGKAAKSVANKMRSISKNHQVLCISHLAPIAAMADYNYFISKKVENDRTCTSIKLLNEQEVLCEIARISSGEINDVTLQYANELRSKIA
;
A
#
# COMPACT_ATOMS: atom_id res chain seq x y z
N MET A 1 -9.15 14.13 14.25
CA MET A 1 -8.37 15.19 14.94
C MET A 1 -7.24 15.81 14.12
N LYS A 2 -6.70 15.18 13.05
CA LYS A 2 -5.65 15.77 12.19
C LYS A 2 -6.18 16.75 11.12
N GLN A 3 -7.41 16.65 10.70
CA GLN A 3 -8.04 17.56 9.73
C GLN A 3 -8.25 18.99 10.28
N TYR A 4 -8.37 19.14 11.60
CA TYR A 4 -8.53 20.47 12.25
C TYR A 4 -7.24 21.29 12.30
N SER A 5 -6.06 20.70 12.16
CA SER A 5 -4.79 21.45 12.26
C SER A 5 -4.47 22.23 10.97
N TYR A 6 -4.88 21.72 9.80
CA TYR A 6 -4.60 22.37 8.51
C TYR A 6 -5.49 23.58 8.26
N TYR A 7 -6.77 23.49 8.62
CA TYR A 7 -7.70 24.63 8.55
C TYR A 7 -7.34 25.75 9.54
N SER A 8 -6.79 25.39 10.70
CA SER A 8 -6.28 26.37 11.67
C SER A 8 -5.06 27.14 11.17
N TYR A 9 -4.21 26.49 10.36
CA TYR A 9 -3.01 27.10 9.79
C TYR A 9 -3.36 28.05 8.63
N ILE A 10 -4.31 27.68 7.78
CA ILE A 10 -4.81 28.53 6.68
C ILE A 10 -5.60 29.71 7.22
N ALA A 11 -6.42 29.53 8.24
CA ALA A 11 -7.14 30.64 8.91
C ALA A 11 -6.19 31.63 9.62
N PHE A 12 -5.08 31.14 10.17
CA PHE A 12 -4.04 31.98 10.78
C PHE A 12 -3.25 32.77 9.72
N LEU A 13 -2.95 32.20 8.57
CA LEU A 13 -2.32 32.89 7.45
C LEU A 13 -3.24 33.95 6.83
N CYS A 14 -4.54 33.67 6.68
CA CYS A 14 -5.52 34.65 6.18
C CYS A 14 -5.75 35.80 7.13
N ALA A 15 -5.80 35.59 8.45
CA ALA A 15 -5.95 36.65 9.45
C ALA A 15 -4.72 37.57 9.55
N CYS A 16 -3.54 37.10 9.18
CA CYS A 16 -2.31 37.88 9.11
C CYS A 16 -2.19 38.75 7.84
N THR A 17 -2.91 38.40 6.75
CA THR A 17 -2.86 39.15 5.48
C THR A 17 -3.76 40.40 5.45
N GLU A 18 -4.78 40.49 6.30
CA GLU A 18 -5.66 41.70 6.37
C GLU A 18 -5.08 42.87 7.17
N LYS A 19 -4.04 42.67 7.96
CA LYS A 19 -3.34 43.79 8.63
C LYS A 19 -1.94 43.98 8.03
N LYS A 20 -1.83 44.92 7.10
CA LYS A 20 -0.58 45.42 6.49
C LYS A 20 0.45 45.91 7.52
N ARG A 21 0.99 45.06 8.39
CA ARG A 21 2.21 45.32 9.17
C ARG A 21 2.87 44.00 9.56
N PHE A 22 3.82 43.56 8.76
CA PHE A 22 4.74 42.50 9.14
C PHE A 22 5.72 42.99 10.20
N LYS A 23 5.62 42.47 11.42
CA LYS A 23 6.76 42.34 12.33
C LYS A 23 6.93 40.85 12.61
N VAL A 24 8.08 40.32 12.17
CA VAL A 24 8.50 38.96 12.43
C VAL A 24 8.68 38.77 13.93
N CYS A 25 7.74 38.13 14.61
CA CYS A 25 7.93 37.63 15.97
C CYS A 25 8.35 36.17 15.91
N LYS A 26 9.63 35.91 16.13
CA LYS A 26 10.13 34.59 16.54
C LYS A 26 9.63 34.33 17.96
N ILE A 27 8.54 33.58 18.12
CA ILE A 27 8.13 33.04 19.41
C ILE A 27 7.78 31.57 19.23
N ALA A 28 8.55 30.72 19.90
CA ALA A 28 8.28 29.29 19.99
C ALA A 28 6.98 29.04 20.78
N PRO A 29 6.08 28.15 20.33
CA PRO A 29 4.79 27.98 20.97
C PRO A 29 4.88 27.09 22.21
N LYS A 30 4.60 27.62 23.38
CA LYS A 30 4.22 26.81 24.56
C LYS A 30 2.75 26.34 24.37
N LYS A 31 2.54 25.03 24.33
CA LYS A 31 1.23 24.36 24.14
C LYS A 31 0.10 24.76 25.11
N SER A 32 0.39 25.48 26.17
CA SER A 32 -0.57 25.82 27.21
C SER A 32 -1.41 27.10 26.95
N VAL A 33 -0.93 28.01 26.10
CA VAL A 33 -1.62 29.31 25.84
C VAL A 33 -2.72 29.17 24.78
N LEU A 34 -2.57 28.22 23.84
CA LEU A 34 -3.58 27.98 22.81
C LEU A 34 -4.88 27.32 23.31
N LYS A 35 -4.81 26.54 24.39
CA LYS A 35 -6.01 25.89 24.98
C LYS A 35 -6.98 26.87 25.68
N CYS A 36 -6.52 27.99 26.17
CA CYS A 36 -7.38 28.97 26.86
C CYS A 36 -8.09 29.94 25.90
N ALA A 37 -7.50 30.25 24.74
CA ALA A 37 -8.12 31.17 23.77
C ALA A 37 -9.28 30.50 22.98
N PHE A 38 -9.23 29.18 22.81
CA PHE A 38 -10.23 28.43 22.05
C PHE A 38 -11.59 28.25 22.75
N ARG A 39 -11.64 28.29 24.08
CA ARG A 39 -12.89 28.07 24.84
C ARG A 39 -13.82 29.26 24.98
N LYS A 40 -13.39 30.46 24.68
CA LYS A 40 -14.18 31.69 24.95
C LYS A 40 -14.87 32.33 23.73
N ASN A 41 -14.52 31.95 22.48
CA ASN A 41 -15.02 32.65 21.29
C ASN A 41 -15.37 31.75 20.09
N GLU A 42 -15.81 30.54 20.32
CA GLU A 42 -16.15 29.58 19.25
C GLU A 42 -17.17 30.11 18.22
N LYS A 43 -18.22 30.77 18.70
CA LYS A 43 -19.28 31.31 17.83
C LYS A 43 -18.88 32.57 17.00
N ILE A 44 -17.87 33.30 17.47
CA ILE A 44 -17.35 34.47 16.71
C ILE A 44 -16.38 33.98 15.64
N PHE A 45 -15.65 32.93 15.94
CA PHE A 45 -14.68 32.30 15.02
C PHE A 45 -15.39 31.57 13.87
N GLU A 46 -16.48 30.84 14.15
CA GLU A 46 -17.31 30.20 13.12
C GLU A 46 -17.92 31.22 12.16
N LYS A 47 -18.46 32.36 12.69
CA LYS A 47 -19.01 33.44 11.84
C LYS A 47 -17.94 34.16 11.01
N ALA A 48 -16.72 34.29 11.54
CA ALA A 48 -15.60 34.88 10.79
C ALA A 48 -15.11 33.92 9.69
N ILE A 49 -15.02 32.63 9.98
CA ILE A 49 -14.67 31.58 8.99
C ILE A 49 -15.73 31.51 7.90
N ASP A 50 -17.02 31.49 8.24
CA ASP A 50 -18.11 31.46 7.27
C ASP A 50 -18.12 32.69 6.34
N LYS A 51 -17.78 33.86 6.85
CA LYS A 51 -17.68 35.08 6.07
C LYS A 51 -16.46 35.13 5.16
N VAL A 52 -15.32 34.61 5.62
CA VAL A 52 -14.09 34.47 4.81
C VAL A 52 -14.27 33.38 3.76
N VAL A 53 -14.88 32.26 4.12
CA VAL A 53 -15.20 31.15 3.20
C VAL A 53 -16.20 31.63 2.15
N LYS A 54 -17.28 32.35 2.50
CA LYS A 54 -18.24 32.90 1.53
C LYS A 54 -17.62 33.92 0.57
N ASN A 55 -16.74 34.81 1.06
CA ASN A 55 -16.04 35.76 0.20
C ASN A 55 -14.99 35.11 -0.69
N TYR A 56 -14.29 34.09 -0.21
CA TYR A 56 -13.32 33.32 -0.97
C TYR A 56 -13.99 32.45 -2.07
N TYR A 57 -15.23 32.00 -1.82
CA TYR A 57 -16.01 31.18 -2.75
C TYR A 57 -16.69 31.96 -3.88
N ASN A 58 -16.74 33.28 -3.84
CA ASN A 58 -17.36 34.12 -4.89
C ASN A 58 -16.37 34.69 -5.92
N ASP A 59 -15.07 34.50 -5.77
CA ASP A 59 -14.09 34.98 -6.74
C ASP A 59 -14.01 34.02 -7.95
N LYS A 60 -14.04 34.59 -9.18
CA LYS A 60 -13.95 33.83 -10.45
C LYS A 60 -12.70 32.95 -10.56
N ARG A 61 -11.60 33.31 -9.88
CA ARG A 61 -10.38 32.49 -9.82
C ARG A 61 -10.56 31.19 -9.02
N THR A 62 -11.38 31.20 -7.98
CA THR A 62 -11.68 29.99 -7.19
C THR A 62 -12.61 29.02 -7.90
N LYS A 63 -13.41 29.46 -8.89
CA LYS A 63 -14.19 28.56 -9.73
C LYS A 63 -13.29 27.66 -10.59
N ILE A 64 -12.13 28.17 -11.05
CA ILE A 64 -11.14 27.40 -11.80
C ILE A 64 -10.43 26.39 -10.86
N TRP A 65 -10.06 26.82 -9.65
CA TRP A 65 -9.47 25.95 -8.63
C TRP A 65 -10.47 24.92 -8.08
N LYS A 66 -11.76 25.29 -7.93
CA LYS A 66 -12.82 24.31 -7.58
C LYS A 66 -12.98 23.24 -8.65
N LYS A 67 -13.04 23.62 -9.92
CA LYS A 67 -13.14 22.67 -11.03
C LYS A 67 -11.93 21.73 -11.09
N LEU A 68 -10.72 22.25 -10.81
CA LEU A 68 -9.49 21.47 -10.76
C LEU A 68 -9.35 20.59 -9.49
N PHE A 69 -9.89 21.00 -8.33
CA PHE A 69 -9.69 20.30 -7.05
C PHE A 69 -10.85 19.39 -6.66
N TRP A 70 -12.10 19.69 -7.07
CA TRP A 70 -13.28 18.90 -6.70
C TRP A 70 -13.61 17.80 -7.72
N GLU A 71 -13.20 17.93 -8.96
CA GLU A 71 -13.28 16.86 -9.98
C GLU A 71 -12.19 15.77 -9.78
N ARG A 72 -11.21 15.99 -8.89
CA ARG A 72 -10.15 15.02 -8.60
C ARG A 72 -10.51 13.94 -7.58
N LYS A 73 -11.72 13.91 -7.06
CA LYS A 73 -12.03 13.11 -5.85
C LYS A 73 -11.86 11.60 -6.00
N ASP A 74 -11.80 11.03 -7.22
CA ASP A 74 -11.72 9.58 -7.41
C ASP A 74 -10.83 9.11 -8.57
N VAL A 75 -9.96 9.96 -9.10
CA VAL A 75 -9.14 9.61 -10.27
C VAL A 75 -7.72 9.29 -9.84
N ILE A 76 -7.36 8.01 -9.91
CA ILE A 76 -5.98 7.55 -9.76
C ILE A 76 -5.21 7.89 -11.05
N MET A 77 -4.05 8.54 -10.91
CA MET A 77 -3.21 8.90 -12.07
C MET A 77 -1.75 9.10 -11.67
N ILE A 78 -0.85 8.98 -12.64
CA ILE A 78 0.51 9.49 -12.54
C ILE A 78 0.45 11.02 -12.63
N THR A 79 1.09 11.69 -11.70
CA THR A 79 1.17 13.15 -11.67
C THR A 79 2.51 13.68 -12.13
N ASN A 80 3.60 13.00 -11.77
CA ASN A 80 4.96 13.40 -12.14
C ASN A 80 5.85 12.17 -12.34
N LEU A 81 6.77 12.25 -13.27
CA LEU A 81 7.81 11.28 -13.55
C LEU A 81 9.15 11.97 -13.62
N HIS A 82 10.10 11.57 -12.80
CA HIS A 82 11.47 12.07 -12.79
C HIS A 82 12.45 10.93 -13.15
N ILE A 83 13.29 11.17 -14.14
CA ILE A 83 14.24 10.19 -14.69
C ILE A 83 15.64 10.80 -14.67
N LYS A 84 16.60 10.08 -14.12
CA LYS A 84 18.00 10.50 -14.04
C LYS A 84 18.95 9.42 -14.51
N ASN A 85 19.91 9.79 -15.34
CA ASN A 85 21.01 8.95 -15.79
C ASN A 85 20.57 7.65 -16.47
N ILE A 86 19.58 7.71 -17.38
CA ILE A 86 19.14 6.57 -18.19
C ILE A 86 19.40 6.84 -19.68
N GLY A 87 20.30 6.07 -20.30
CA GLY A 87 20.66 6.20 -21.70
C GLY A 87 21.13 7.62 -22.06
N ILE A 88 20.38 8.31 -22.91
CA ILE A 88 20.63 9.70 -23.27
C ILE A 88 19.90 10.70 -22.37
N ILE A 89 19.09 10.24 -21.43
CA ILE A 89 18.41 11.09 -20.44
C ILE A 89 19.40 11.39 -19.31
N ASP A 90 19.69 12.66 -19.10
CA ASP A 90 20.52 13.15 -18.00
C ASP A 90 19.68 13.41 -16.77
N ASP A 91 18.80 14.41 -16.85
CA ASP A 91 17.85 14.78 -15.82
C ASP A 91 16.57 15.26 -16.53
N LEU A 92 15.46 14.53 -16.36
CA LEU A 92 14.21 14.79 -17.06
C LEU A 92 13.02 14.67 -16.08
N GLU A 93 12.23 15.73 -16.01
CA GLU A 93 11.01 15.76 -15.21
C GLU A 93 9.81 16.02 -16.12
N ILE A 94 8.72 15.26 -15.91
CA ILE A 94 7.51 15.29 -16.72
C ILE A 94 6.28 15.33 -15.80
N ASP A 95 5.51 16.40 -15.90
CA ASP A 95 4.19 16.47 -15.30
C ASP A 95 3.15 15.87 -16.24
N LEU A 96 2.45 14.84 -15.81
CA LEU A 96 1.41 14.16 -16.56
C LEU A 96 0.02 14.53 -16.05
N ASN A 97 -0.94 14.55 -16.95
CA ASN A 97 -2.30 14.98 -16.65
C ASN A 97 -3.32 13.87 -16.91
N LYS A 98 -4.55 14.06 -16.40
CA LYS A 98 -5.68 13.15 -16.68
C LYS A 98 -6.02 13.17 -18.18
N GLY A 99 -6.47 12.03 -18.69
CA GLY A 99 -6.86 11.90 -20.08
C GLY A 99 -5.71 11.35 -20.95
N MET A 100 -5.66 11.75 -22.20
CA MET A 100 -4.73 11.23 -23.19
C MET A 100 -3.47 12.10 -23.29
N ASN A 101 -2.34 11.57 -22.85
CA ASN A 101 -1.01 12.18 -22.93
C ASN A 101 -0.22 11.53 -24.07
N VAL A 102 0.24 12.31 -25.03
CA VAL A 102 0.96 11.81 -26.20
C VAL A 102 2.36 12.38 -26.26
N LEU A 103 3.35 11.49 -26.34
CA LEU A 103 4.75 11.82 -26.52
C LEU A 103 5.10 11.79 -28.02
N THR A 104 5.44 12.94 -28.61
CA THR A 104 5.90 13.08 -29.98
C THR A 104 7.36 13.51 -30.01
N GLY A 105 7.96 13.63 -31.19
CA GLY A 105 9.30 14.17 -31.35
C GLY A 105 10.20 13.32 -32.24
N GLU A 106 11.49 13.66 -32.26
CA GLU A 106 12.49 13.09 -33.14
C GLU A 106 12.75 11.60 -32.89
N THR A 107 13.16 10.88 -33.97
CA THR A 107 13.58 9.47 -33.83
C THR A 107 14.86 9.38 -33.02
N GLY A 108 14.86 8.44 -32.03
CA GLY A 108 16.00 8.25 -31.13
C GLY A 108 16.22 9.40 -30.13
N ALA A 109 15.23 10.30 -29.91
CA ALA A 109 15.31 11.35 -28.88
C ALA A 109 15.07 10.87 -27.46
N GLY A 110 14.86 9.56 -27.24
CA GLY A 110 14.67 8.98 -25.91
C GLY A 110 13.20 8.72 -25.56
N LYS A 111 12.27 8.77 -26.52
CA LYS A 111 10.84 8.48 -26.27
C LYS A 111 10.63 7.12 -25.60
N THR A 112 11.19 6.06 -26.18
CA THR A 112 11.12 4.68 -25.64
C THR A 112 11.78 4.59 -24.26
N LEU A 113 12.89 5.32 -24.02
CA LEU A 113 13.53 5.34 -22.71
C LEU A 113 12.64 5.90 -21.60
N ILE A 114 11.67 6.77 -21.92
CA ILE A 114 10.69 7.26 -20.94
C ILE A 114 9.74 6.11 -20.54
N ILE A 115 9.22 5.34 -21.51
CA ILE A 115 8.37 4.17 -21.21
C ILE A 115 9.18 3.07 -20.53
N ASP A 116 10.41 2.81 -20.97
CA ASP A 116 11.32 1.88 -20.29
C ASP A 116 11.54 2.28 -18.83
N SER A 117 11.68 3.58 -18.55
CA SER A 117 11.81 4.10 -17.18
C SER A 117 10.57 3.84 -16.34
N ILE A 118 9.37 3.98 -16.94
CA ILE A 118 8.12 3.62 -16.28
C ILE A 118 8.04 2.09 -16.09
N SER A 119 8.46 1.31 -17.05
CA SER A 119 8.55 -0.16 -16.89
C SER A 119 9.51 -0.54 -15.76
N ILE A 120 10.67 0.10 -15.69
CA ILE A 120 11.65 -0.09 -14.62
C ILE A 120 11.01 0.21 -13.26
N ILE A 121 10.34 1.35 -13.08
CA ILE A 121 9.72 1.71 -11.80
C ILE A 121 8.53 0.80 -11.46
N CYS A 122 7.90 0.17 -12.44
CA CYS A 122 6.87 -0.85 -12.25
C CYS A 122 7.43 -2.25 -11.92
N GLY A 123 8.73 -2.38 -11.68
CA GLY A 123 9.37 -3.66 -11.36
C GLY A 123 9.87 -4.43 -12.57
N GLY A 124 9.93 -3.81 -13.75
CA GLY A 124 10.48 -4.37 -14.98
C GLY A 124 11.98 -4.66 -14.88
N ARG A 125 12.49 -5.38 -15.89
CA ARG A 125 13.93 -5.72 -15.99
C ARG A 125 14.74 -4.48 -16.27
N PHE A 126 15.94 -4.44 -15.74
CA PHE A 126 16.91 -3.38 -15.96
C PHE A 126 18.23 -3.99 -16.42
N SER A 127 18.81 -3.46 -17.50
CA SER A 127 20.16 -3.78 -17.97
C SER A 127 21.13 -2.68 -17.51
N LYS A 128 22.32 -3.07 -17.08
CA LYS A 128 23.36 -2.11 -16.66
C LYS A 128 23.77 -1.15 -17.78
N GLU A 129 23.62 -1.58 -19.02
CA GLU A 129 23.88 -0.76 -20.21
C GLU A 129 22.92 0.42 -20.33
N MET A 130 21.78 0.39 -19.64
CA MET A 130 20.83 1.50 -19.59
C MET A 130 21.33 2.66 -18.71
N ILE A 131 22.29 2.44 -17.82
CA ILE A 131 22.89 3.53 -17.05
C ILE A 131 23.66 4.43 -18.00
N ARG A 132 23.44 5.75 -17.89
CA ARG A 132 24.12 6.76 -18.74
C ARG A 132 25.62 6.58 -18.63
N LYS A 133 26.30 6.58 -19.79
CA LYS A 133 27.75 6.37 -19.85
C LYS A 133 28.50 7.44 -19.05
N GLY A 134 29.30 6.98 -18.10
CA GLY A 134 30.07 7.83 -17.18
C GLY A 134 29.39 8.03 -15.82
N GLU A 135 28.15 7.56 -15.63
CA GLU A 135 27.42 7.67 -14.37
C GLU A 135 27.52 6.37 -13.55
N ASN A 136 27.42 6.50 -12.24
CA ASN A 136 27.52 5.36 -11.31
C ASN A 136 26.17 4.71 -11.00
N HIS A 137 25.08 5.42 -11.19
CA HIS A 137 23.72 4.96 -10.93
C HIS A 137 22.70 5.66 -11.80
N SER A 138 21.55 5.02 -11.95
CA SER A 138 20.33 5.61 -12.51
C SER A 138 19.26 5.74 -11.44
N TYR A 139 18.36 6.68 -11.61
CA TYR A 139 17.27 6.97 -10.71
C TYR A 139 15.98 7.19 -11.48
N VAL A 140 14.90 6.59 -11.00
CA VAL A 140 13.55 6.86 -11.47
C VAL A 140 12.66 7.11 -10.27
N GLU A 141 11.90 8.20 -10.32
CA GLU A 141 10.84 8.51 -9.36
C GLU A 141 9.53 8.70 -10.08
N LEU A 142 8.48 8.15 -9.53
CA LEU A 142 7.12 8.27 -10.01
C LEU A 142 6.22 8.74 -8.89
N CYS A 143 5.55 9.88 -9.10
CA CYS A 143 4.52 10.37 -8.20
C CYS A 143 3.15 10.02 -8.75
N MET A 144 2.30 9.40 -7.92
CA MET A 144 0.92 9.03 -8.27
C MET A 144 -0.06 9.66 -7.29
N TYR A 145 -1.20 10.08 -7.79
CA TYR A 145 -2.34 10.45 -6.97
C TYR A 145 -3.24 9.22 -6.80
N VAL A 146 -3.35 8.71 -5.56
CA VAL A 146 -4.11 7.51 -5.19
C VAL A 146 -4.83 7.76 -3.86
N PRO A 147 -5.96 8.46 -3.86
CA PRO A 147 -6.58 9.01 -2.65
C PRO A 147 -7.06 7.99 -1.62
N ASN A 148 -7.40 6.77 -2.05
CA ASN A 148 -8.02 5.76 -1.21
C ASN A 148 -7.09 4.58 -0.85
N ASP A 149 -5.78 4.66 -1.18
CA ASP A 149 -4.82 3.62 -0.82
C ASP A 149 -4.29 3.82 0.61
N VAL A 150 -4.12 2.73 1.35
CA VAL A 150 -3.60 2.74 2.73
C VAL A 150 -2.16 3.26 2.82
N ASN A 151 -1.40 3.16 1.74
CA ASN A 151 -0.04 3.66 1.66
C ASN A 151 0.01 5.14 1.23
N SER A 152 -1.10 5.77 0.83
CA SER A 152 -1.08 7.15 0.37
C SER A 152 -0.88 8.14 1.52
N ILE A 153 -0.10 9.19 1.27
CA ILE A 153 0.10 10.33 2.17
C ILE A 153 -0.55 11.54 1.49
N ASP A 154 -1.63 12.05 2.07
CA ASP A 154 -2.45 13.13 1.49
C ASP A 154 -2.90 12.83 0.03
N GLY A 155 -3.20 11.55 -0.25
CA GLY A 155 -3.60 11.06 -1.56
C GLY A 155 -2.45 10.81 -2.54
N ASN A 156 -1.19 11.05 -2.16
CA ASN A 156 -0.04 10.86 -3.02
C ASN A 156 0.78 9.63 -2.60
N ILE A 157 1.34 8.96 -3.59
CA ILE A 157 2.30 7.88 -3.42
C ILE A 157 3.53 8.21 -4.26
N ILE A 158 4.69 8.20 -3.62
CA ILE A 158 5.99 8.41 -4.26
C ILE A 158 6.70 7.06 -4.34
N ILE A 159 7.04 6.65 -5.54
CA ILE A 159 7.76 5.42 -5.82
C ILE A 159 9.13 5.80 -6.36
N THR A 160 10.20 5.23 -5.80
CA THR A 160 11.55 5.46 -6.27
C THR A 160 12.29 4.17 -6.52
N ARG A 161 13.10 4.14 -7.59
CA ARG A 161 14.00 3.03 -7.87
C ARG A 161 15.37 3.55 -8.27
N GLU A 162 16.38 3.16 -7.51
CA GLU A 162 17.79 3.49 -7.73
C GLU A 162 18.56 2.23 -8.10
N ILE A 163 19.33 2.27 -9.18
CA ILE A 163 20.07 1.12 -9.69
C ILE A 163 21.51 1.54 -9.95
N TYR A 164 22.43 0.80 -9.36
CA TYR A 164 23.86 1.10 -9.37
C TYR A 164 24.64 0.16 -10.28
N ASN A 165 25.77 0.63 -10.82
CA ASN A 165 26.70 -0.15 -11.64
C ASN A 165 27.17 -1.45 -10.99
N ASN A 166 27.27 -1.47 -9.66
CA ASN A 166 27.65 -2.65 -8.87
C ASN A 166 26.53 -3.70 -8.73
N GLY A 167 25.35 -3.45 -9.34
CA GLY A 167 24.18 -4.32 -9.29
C GLY A 167 23.27 -4.09 -8.09
N ARG A 168 23.63 -3.18 -7.17
CA ARG A 168 22.71 -2.79 -6.08
C ARG A 168 21.47 -2.14 -6.67
N ASN A 169 20.29 -2.56 -6.19
CA ASN A 169 19.00 -2.11 -6.65
C ASN A 169 18.14 -1.78 -5.43
N MET A 170 17.71 -0.55 -5.30
CA MET A 170 16.90 -0.07 -4.17
C MET A 170 15.56 0.43 -4.68
N CYS A 171 14.48 -0.17 -4.18
CA CYS A 171 13.12 0.24 -4.44
C CYS A 171 12.50 0.79 -3.16
N LYS A 172 11.78 1.91 -3.25
CA LYS A 172 11.06 2.49 -2.10
C LYS A 172 9.65 2.89 -2.51
N ILE A 173 8.71 2.72 -1.60
CA ILE A 173 7.34 3.26 -1.69
C ILE A 173 7.17 4.18 -0.49
N ASN A 174 6.94 5.47 -0.72
CA ASN A 174 6.89 6.52 0.30
C ASN A 174 8.09 6.47 1.28
N GLY A 175 9.29 6.27 0.74
CA GLY A 175 10.53 6.19 1.51
C GLY A 175 10.80 4.82 2.18
N ARG A 176 9.82 3.91 2.24
CA ARG A 176 9.98 2.55 2.79
C ARG A 176 10.63 1.64 1.75
N LEU A 177 11.70 0.96 2.12
CA LEU A 177 12.34 -0.04 1.26
C LEU A 177 11.42 -1.24 1.02
N VAL A 178 11.35 -1.66 -0.23
CA VAL A 178 10.57 -2.83 -0.69
C VAL A 178 11.41 -3.66 -1.66
N THR A 179 11.08 -4.92 -1.81
CA THR A 179 11.67 -5.78 -2.84
C THR A 179 11.12 -5.45 -4.23
N VAL A 180 11.84 -5.83 -5.29
CA VAL A 180 11.35 -5.67 -6.67
C VAL A 180 10.02 -6.42 -6.90
N THR A 181 9.85 -7.56 -6.26
CA THR A 181 8.62 -8.35 -6.34
C THR A 181 7.44 -7.64 -5.67
N GLU A 182 7.62 -7.09 -4.48
CA GLU A 182 6.61 -6.28 -3.80
C GLU A 182 6.26 -5.03 -4.62
N LEU A 183 7.28 -4.35 -5.16
CA LEU A 183 7.08 -3.20 -6.04
C LEU A 183 6.25 -3.58 -7.27
N LYS A 184 6.60 -4.69 -7.96
CA LYS A 184 5.87 -5.19 -9.13
C LYS A 184 4.41 -5.50 -8.79
N ASN A 185 4.17 -6.20 -7.69
CA ASN A 185 2.82 -6.54 -7.24
C ASN A 185 2.01 -5.28 -6.91
N PHE A 186 2.63 -4.31 -6.24
CA PHE A 186 1.99 -3.04 -5.91
C PHE A 186 1.63 -2.25 -7.17
N MET A 187 2.60 -2.00 -8.06
CA MET A 187 2.42 -1.19 -9.27
C MET A 187 1.45 -1.82 -10.26
N SER A 188 1.39 -3.15 -10.31
CA SER A 188 0.47 -3.88 -11.18
C SER A 188 -1.02 -3.63 -10.90
N ASN A 189 -1.36 -2.99 -9.78
CA ASN A 189 -2.74 -2.59 -9.49
C ASN A 189 -3.11 -1.23 -10.10
N TYR A 190 -2.12 -0.44 -10.53
CA TYR A 190 -2.32 0.93 -10.97
C TYR A 190 -1.90 1.19 -12.40
N ILE A 191 -0.87 0.52 -12.90
CA ILE A 191 -0.29 0.77 -14.22
C ILE A 191 -0.24 -0.52 -15.03
N GLU A 192 -0.74 -0.45 -16.25
CA GLU A 192 -0.59 -1.49 -17.26
C GLU A 192 0.13 -0.91 -18.48
N ILE A 193 1.22 -1.57 -18.90
CA ILE A 193 2.03 -1.15 -20.03
C ILE A 193 1.78 -2.14 -21.18
N HIS A 194 1.61 -1.63 -22.39
CA HIS A 194 1.39 -2.40 -23.61
C HIS A 194 2.49 -2.07 -24.61
N GLY A 195 3.51 -2.93 -24.71
CA GLY A 195 4.68 -2.77 -25.57
C GLY A 195 5.43 -4.08 -25.79
N GLN A 196 6.56 -4.02 -26.49
CA GLN A 196 7.31 -5.20 -26.96
C GLN A 196 7.93 -6.07 -25.84
N ASN A 197 8.18 -5.51 -24.66
CA ASN A 197 8.99 -6.14 -23.61
C ASN A 197 8.25 -6.40 -22.29
N ASP A 198 6.93 -6.19 -22.21
CA ASP A 198 6.21 -6.26 -20.94
C ASP A 198 5.42 -7.56 -20.74
N ASN A 199 5.44 -8.02 -19.47
CA ASN A 199 4.61 -9.10 -18.98
C ASN A 199 3.14 -8.66 -18.95
N GLN A 200 2.49 -8.72 -20.09
CA GLN A 200 1.09 -8.37 -20.21
C GLN A 200 0.25 -9.38 -19.44
N LYS A 201 -0.51 -8.91 -18.44
CA LYS A 201 -1.44 -9.76 -17.68
C LYS A 201 -2.36 -10.57 -18.60
N LEU A 202 -2.75 -9.99 -19.74
CA LEU A 202 -3.61 -10.65 -20.71
C LEU A 202 -2.92 -11.81 -21.45
N LEU A 203 -1.58 -11.87 -21.49
CA LEU A 203 -0.85 -13.01 -22.02
C LEU A 203 -0.79 -14.19 -21.02
N ASP A 204 -1.05 -13.95 -19.74
CA ASP A 204 -1.15 -15.01 -18.75
C ASP A 204 -2.54 -15.65 -18.78
N SER A 205 -2.64 -16.87 -19.30
CA SER A 205 -3.91 -17.60 -19.38
C SER A 205 -4.65 -17.73 -18.04
N ARG A 206 -3.92 -17.69 -16.92
CA ARG A 206 -4.50 -17.72 -15.56
C ARG A 206 -5.34 -16.47 -15.24
N THR A 207 -5.15 -15.39 -15.97
CA THR A 207 -5.91 -14.16 -15.76
C THR A 207 -7.15 -14.04 -16.65
N HIS A 208 -7.25 -14.84 -17.72
CA HIS A 208 -8.34 -14.77 -18.69
C HIS A 208 -9.73 -14.91 -18.03
N ILE A 209 -9.83 -15.83 -17.08
CA ILE A 209 -11.06 -16.05 -16.31
C ILE A 209 -11.51 -14.79 -15.55
N LYS A 210 -10.55 -14.02 -15.01
CA LYS A 210 -10.85 -12.78 -14.27
C LYS A 210 -11.38 -11.69 -15.20
N TYR A 211 -10.83 -11.57 -16.41
CA TYR A 211 -11.32 -10.62 -17.40
C TYR A 211 -12.75 -10.95 -17.83
N LEU A 212 -13.05 -12.23 -18.08
CA LEU A 212 -14.39 -12.66 -18.42
C LEU A 212 -15.38 -12.46 -17.25
N ASP A 213 -14.97 -12.79 -16.03
CA ASP A 213 -15.79 -12.60 -14.84
C ASP A 213 -16.10 -11.11 -14.59
N ASN A 214 -15.10 -10.22 -14.76
CA ASN A 214 -15.30 -8.78 -14.66
C ASN A 214 -16.29 -8.28 -15.73
N PHE A 215 -16.21 -8.81 -16.94
CA PHE A 215 -17.16 -8.47 -18.02
C PHE A 215 -18.57 -9.00 -17.76
N SER A 216 -18.69 -10.14 -17.06
CA SER A 216 -19.97 -10.78 -16.73
C SER A 216 -20.81 -10.06 -15.67
N GLY A 217 -20.21 -9.06 -14.97
CA GLY A 217 -20.94 -8.21 -14.02
C GLY A 217 -21.11 -8.80 -12.63
N GLU A 218 -22.06 -8.26 -11.86
CA GLU A 218 -22.14 -8.49 -10.41
C GLU A 218 -22.71 -9.87 -10.02
N GLU A 219 -23.57 -10.43 -10.87
CA GLU A 219 -24.22 -11.74 -10.63
C GLU A 219 -23.19 -12.87 -10.48
N ILE A 220 -22.17 -12.88 -11.32
CA ILE A 220 -21.13 -13.93 -11.25
C ILE A 220 -20.31 -13.84 -9.96
N PHE A 221 -20.07 -12.62 -9.43
CA PHE A 221 -19.33 -12.45 -8.17
C PHE A 221 -20.09 -12.98 -6.96
N GLN A 222 -21.42 -12.84 -6.95
CA GLN A 222 -22.25 -13.42 -5.89
C GLN A 222 -22.16 -14.94 -5.90
N LEU A 223 -22.31 -15.56 -7.08
CA LEU A 223 -22.18 -17.02 -7.23
C LEU A 223 -20.78 -17.52 -6.89
N LYS A 224 -19.74 -16.76 -7.25
CA LYS A 224 -18.36 -17.08 -6.91
C LYS A 224 -18.09 -17.02 -5.41
N ASN A 225 -18.65 -16.05 -4.70
CA ASN A 225 -18.52 -15.97 -3.25
C ASN A 225 -19.18 -17.16 -2.57
N GLU A 226 -20.42 -17.52 -2.98
CA GLU A 226 -21.11 -18.72 -2.49
C GLU A 226 -20.30 -20.00 -2.79
N TYR A 227 -19.74 -20.11 -4.00
CA TYR A 227 -18.89 -21.23 -4.39
C TYR A 227 -17.60 -21.29 -3.56
N LYS A 228 -16.95 -20.15 -3.33
CA LYS A 228 -15.67 -20.05 -2.61
C LYS A 228 -15.80 -20.51 -1.15
N GLU A 229 -16.87 -20.14 -0.46
CA GLU A 229 -17.13 -20.62 0.91
C GLU A 229 -17.21 -22.15 0.94
N LYS A 230 -17.95 -22.72 -0.01
CA LYS A 230 -18.08 -24.19 -0.12
C LYS A 230 -16.76 -24.85 -0.53
N TYR A 231 -15.99 -24.24 -1.42
CA TYR A 231 -14.69 -24.74 -1.85
C TYR A 231 -13.65 -24.72 -0.73
N GLN A 232 -13.67 -23.70 0.13
CA GLN A 232 -12.83 -23.68 1.33
C GLN A 232 -13.18 -24.86 2.25
N ARG A 233 -14.46 -25.04 2.56
CA ARG A 233 -14.91 -26.15 3.41
C ARG A 233 -14.60 -27.52 2.78
N TYR A 234 -14.78 -27.67 1.48
CA TYR A 234 -14.39 -28.86 0.72
C TYR A 234 -12.90 -29.18 0.89
N ASN A 235 -12.03 -28.17 0.76
CA ASN A 235 -10.59 -28.38 0.92
C ASN A 235 -10.18 -28.68 2.36
N GLU A 236 -10.87 -28.10 3.35
CA GLU A 236 -10.67 -28.45 4.76
C GLU A 236 -10.98 -29.91 4.99
N ILE A 237 -12.18 -30.35 4.58
CA ILE A 237 -12.60 -31.77 4.71
C ILE A 237 -11.61 -32.70 4.01
N ARG A 238 -11.15 -32.33 2.82
CA ARG A 238 -10.17 -33.12 2.06
C ARG A 238 -8.83 -33.23 2.78
N ARG A 239 -8.38 -32.15 3.43
CA ARG A 239 -7.16 -32.17 4.26
C ARG A 239 -7.36 -33.02 5.51
N GLU A 240 -8.49 -32.87 6.20
CA GLU A 240 -8.83 -33.67 7.37
C GLU A 240 -8.87 -35.15 7.04
N LEU A 241 -9.56 -35.55 5.98
CA LEU A 241 -9.61 -36.92 5.52
C LEU A 241 -8.21 -37.47 5.18
N LYS A 242 -7.35 -36.67 4.52
CA LYS A 242 -5.99 -37.08 4.20
C LYS A 242 -5.13 -37.28 5.44
N ASN A 243 -5.28 -36.42 6.43
CA ASN A 243 -4.53 -36.50 7.69
C ASN A 243 -5.00 -37.68 8.55
N ASN A 244 -6.28 -38.05 8.46
CA ASN A 244 -6.87 -39.15 9.22
C ASN A 244 -6.51 -40.54 8.66
N TYR A 245 -5.92 -40.63 7.46
CA TYR A 245 -5.48 -41.91 6.84
C TYR A 245 -4.01 -42.29 7.17
N GLY A 246 -3.36 -41.58 8.15
CA GLY A 246 -1.98 -41.88 8.58
C GLY A 246 -1.82 -43.20 9.34
N ASP A 247 -0.56 -43.66 9.45
CA ASP A 247 -0.18 -44.87 10.19
C ASP A 247 -0.73 -44.82 11.65
N GLU A 248 -1.29 -45.93 12.13
CA GLU A 248 -1.87 -46.10 13.48
C GLU A 248 -0.89 -45.64 14.57
N LYS A 249 0.41 -45.87 14.37
CA LYS A 249 1.47 -45.41 15.27
C LYS A 249 1.66 -43.90 15.28
N GLU A 250 1.55 -43.25 14.13
CA GLU A 250 1.60 -41.77 14.06
C GLU A 250 0.36 -41.14 14.66
N LYS A 251 -0.79 -41.75 14.43
CA LYS A 251 -2.06 -41.37 15.03
C LYS A 251 -1.99 -41.42 16.58
N GLN A 252 -1.49 -42.53 17.13
CA GLN A 252 -1.35 -42.69 18.58
C GLN A 252 -0.37 -41.68 19.18
N ARG A 253 0.79 -41.45 18.50
CA ARG A 253 1.75 -40.46 18.95
C ARG A 253 1.15 -39.04 18.94
N LYS A 254 0.37 -38.72 17.91
CA LYS A 254 -0.30 -37.44 17.80
C LYS A 254 -1.32 -37.26 18.91
N LEU A 255 -2.10 -38.30 19.20
CA LEU A 255 -3.10 -38.31 20.23
C LEU A 255 -2.49 -38.11 21.65
N ASP A 256 -1.37 -38.79 21.92
CA ASP A 256 -0.62 -38.63 23.16
C ASP A 256 -0.06 -37.21 23.31
N LEU A 257 0.45 -36.63 22.24
CA LEU A 257 0.94 -35.24 22.23
C LEU A 257 -0.17 -34.23 22.47
N LEU A 258 -1.31 -34.36 21.79
CA LEU A 258 -2.45 -33.47 21.95
C LEU A 258 -3.04 -33.53 23.35
N ARG A 259 -3.15 -34.76 23.90
CA ARG A 259 -3.59 -34.95 25.29
C ARG A 259 -2.65 -34.30 26.28
N TYR A 260 -1.34 -34.41 26.08
CA TYR A 260 -0.36 -33.74 26.91
C TYR A 260 -0.52 -32.20 26.85
N GLN A 261 -0.64 -31.62 25.66
CA GLN A 261 -0.83 -30.18 25.48
C GLN A 261 -2.14 -29.68 26.11
N LEU A 262 -3.24 -30.41 25.89
CA LEU A 262 -4.54 -30.08 26.48
C LEU A 262 -4.48 -30.11 27.99
N ASN A 263 -3.86 -31.15 28.57
CA ASN A 263 -3.71 -31.28 30.01
C ASN A 263 -2.86 -30.15 30.60
N GLU A 264 -1.76 -29.78 29.95
CA GLU A 264 -0.89 -28.66 30.38
C GLU A 264 -1.68 -27.34 30.44
N ILE A 265 -2.53 -27.06 29.44
CA ILE A 265 -3.36 -25.85 29.42
C ILE A 265 -4.46 -25.91 30.47
N GLN A 266 -5.12 -27.06 30.62
CA GLN A 266 -6.20 -27.24 31.58
C GLN A 266 -5.72 -27.18 33.04
N GLU A 267 -4.56 -27.79 33.35
CA GLU A 267 -3.95 -27.73 34.68
C GLU A 267 -3.59 -26.30 35.08
N ALA A 268 -3.22 -25.47 34.10
CA ALA A 268 -2.92 -24.06 34.33
C ALA A 268 -4.15 -23.23 34.74
N ARG A 269 -5.37 -23.68 34.46
CA ARG A 269 -6.65 -23.02 34.83
C ARG A 269 -6.64 -21.51 34.51
N LEU A 270 -6.27 -21.17 33.29
CA LEU A 270 -6.22 -19.78 32.85
C LEU A 270 -7.59 -19.12 32.91
N LYS A 271 -7.60 -17.84 33.28
CA LYS A 271 -8.80 -17.01 33.28
C LYS A 271 -8.63 -15.83 32.35
N ASP A 272 -9.69 -15.46 31.69
CA ASP A 272 -9.66 -14.26 30.82
C ASP A 272 -9.40 -13.01 31.66
N GLY A 273 -8.51 -12.15 31.16
CA GLY A 273 -8.08 -10.93 31.86
C GLY A 273 -7.05 -11.12 32.98
N GLU A 274 -6.78 -12.36 33.41
CA GLU A 274 -5.87 -12.68 34.54
C GLU A 274 -4.46 -12.10 34.34
N GLU A 275 -3.95 -12.15 33.12
CA GLU A 275 -2.61 -11.63 32.79
C GLU A 275 -2.49 -10.14 33.10
N SER A 276 -3.47 -9.35 32.67
CA SER A 276 -3.47 -7.89 32.88
C SER A 276 -3.57 -7.56 34.40
N GLU A 277 -4.40 -8.30 35.14
CA GLU A 277 -4.51 -8.12 36.59
C GLU A 277 -3.20 -8.44 37.30
N LEU A 278 -2.55 -9.56 36.93
CA LEU A 278 -1.26 -9.96 37.49
C LEU A 278 -0.12 -9.01 37.11
N GLU A 279 -0.09 -8.51 35.89
CA GLU A 279 0.90 -7.50 35.47
C GLU A 279 0.76 -6.19 36.23
N GLU A 280 -0.47 -5.71 36.43
CA GLU A 280 -0.71 -4.54 37.26
C GLU A 280 -0.27 -4.80 38.73
N ARG A 281 -0.60 -5.97 39.27
CA ARG A 281 -0.20 -6.35 40.61
C ARG A 281 1.32 -6.49 40.74
N SER A 282 2.00 -7.12 39.78
CA SER A 282 3.46 -7.22 39.72
C SER A 282 4.13 -5.85 39.68
N LYS A 283 3.60 -4.90 38.92
CA LYS A 283 4.11 -3.52 38.86
C LYS A 283 3.98 -2.85 40.25
N LEU A 284 2.86 -3.02 40.93
CA LEU A 284 2.67 -2.46 42.26
C LEU A 284 3.68 -3.06 43.26
N ILE A 285 3.81 -4.39 43.29
CA ILE A 285 4.73 -5.12 44.18
C ILE A 285 6.18 -4.67 43.93
N ARG A 286 6.63 -4.62 42.67
CA ARG A 286 7.98 -4.16 42.31
C ARG A 286 8.26 -2.70 42.70
N ASN A 287 7.24 -1.85 42.64
CA ASN A 287 7.37 -0.49 43.11
C ASN A 287 7.50 -0.43 44.63
N SER A 288 6.69 -1.19 45.36
CA SER A 288 6.76 -1.32 46.83
C SER A 288 8.11 -1.89 47.26
N GLU A 289 8.59 -2.97 46.61
CA GLU A 289 9.92 -3.54 46.84
C GLU A 289 11.04 -2.53 46.63
N LYS A 290 10.98 -1.80 45.50
CA LYS A 290 11.99 -0.77 45.19
C LYS A 290 11.98 0.35 46.23
N ILE A 291 10.80 0.76 46.69
CA ILE A 291 10.68 1.80 47.71
C ILE A 291 11.22 1.26 49.02
N ALA A 292 10.80 0.09 49.45
CA ALA A 292 11.25 -0.56 50.70
C ALA A 292 12.79 -0.70 50.72
N LYS A 293 13.38 -1.21 49.64
CA LYS A 293 14.83 -1.39 49.53
C LYS A 293 15.59 -0.07 49.66
N ASN A 294 15.16 0.98 48.91
CA ASN A 294 15.84 2.25 48.97
C ASN A 294 15.66 2.96 50.32
N LEU A 295 14.50 2.83 50.93
CA LEU A 295 14.25 3.36 52.27
C LEU A 295 15.10 2.61 53.32
N SER A 296 15.21 1.28 53.22
CA SER A 296 16.05 0.49 54.12
C SER A 296 17.55 0.84 53.99
N GLU A 297 18.01 1.00 52.74
CA GLU A 297 19.42 1.48 52.49
C GLU A 297 19.63 2.87 53.10
N ALA A 298 18.64 3.78 52.96
CA ALA A 298 18.73 5.11 53.54
C ALA A 298 18.70 5.09 55.07
N GLU A 299 17.83 4.25 55.66
CA GLU A 299 17.71 4.07 57.11
C GLU A 299 19.02 3.48 57.69
N MET A 300 19.59 2.46 57.05
CA MET A 300 20.89 1.91 57.46
C MET A 300 21.99 2.96 57.46
N ALA A 301 21.98 3.86 56.45
CA ALA A 301 23.00 4.89 56.32
C ALA A 301 22.90 5.99 57.39
N VAL A 302 21.67 6.36 57.80
CA VAL A 302 21.43 7.45 58.78
C VAL A 302 20.98 6.92 60.16
N GLY A 303 20.84 5.62 60.32
CA GLY A 303 20.31 4.96 61.52
C GLY A 303 21.26 5.01 62.75
N GLU A 304 21.04 4.08 63.64
CA GLU A 304 21.59 4.07 65.02
C GLU A 304 23.13 4.22 65.03
N ASN A 305 23.84 3.53 64.13
CA ASN A 305 25.31 3.65 64.04
C ASN A 305 25.78 5.07 63.70
N THR A 306 25.10 5.77 62.80
CA THR A 306 25.49 7.15 62.40
C THR A 306 25.14 8.13 63.53
N ILE A 307 23.97 7.93 64.13
CA ILE A 307 23.52 8.71 65.31
C ILE A 307 24.52 8.54 66.47
N ASP A 308 24.96 7.31 66.75
CA ASP A 308 25.97 7.02 67.76
C ASP A 308 27.31 7.61 67.49
N LEU A 309 27.78 7.58 66.21
CA LEU A 309 29.06 8.22 65.82
C LEU A 309 28.98 9.73 66.03
N ILE A 310 27.89 10.39 65.64
CA ILE A 310 27.72 11.82 65.84
C ILE A 310 27.58 12.14 67.32
N GLY A 311 26.84 11.33 68.09
CA GLY A 311 26.74 11.43 69.55
C GLY A 311 28.09 11.30 70.23
N ASN A 312 28.96 10.40 69.76
CA ASN A 312 30.33 10.29 70.27
C ASN A 312 31.19 11.52 69.97
N ALA A 313 30.99 12.11 68.74
CA ALA A 313 31.66 13.35 68.37
C ALA A 313 31.21 14.53 69.24
N ILE A 314 29.89 14.64 69.47
CA ILE A 314 29.35 15.64 70.39
C ILE A 314 29.93 15.50 71.78
N ARG A 315 29.95 14.30 72.36
CA ARG A 315 30.54 14.04 73.69
C ARG A 315 32.03 14.37 73.77
N ALA A 316 32.76 14.21 72.68
CA ALA A 316 34.16 14.61 72.62
C ALA A 316 34.32 16.13 72.59
N LEU A 317 33.50 16.86 71.80
CA LEU A 317 33.52 18.30 71.67
C LEU A 317 33.04 19.01 72.94
N GLU A 318 32.03 18.50 73.63
CA GLU A 318 31.51 19.01 74.92
C GLU A 318 32.61 19.10 76.01
N LYS A 319 33.65 18.27 75.94
CA LYS A 319 34.77 18.37 76.87
C LYS A 319 35.65 19.59 76.66
N ILE A 320 35.57 20.24 75.48
CA ILE A 320 36.40 21.36 75.11
C ILE A 320 35.59 22.62 74.74
N GLU A 321 34.26 22.57 74.72
CA GLU A 321 33.36 23.64 74.26
C GLU A 321 33.55 24.92 75.09
N ASN A 322 33.88 24.82 76.37
CA ASN A 322 34.12 25.98 77.25
C ASN A 322 35.50 26.62 77.10
N ILE A 323 36.38 26.11 76.20
CA ILE A 323 37.73 26.59 76.01
C ILE A 323 37.82 27.72 74.98
N ASP A 324 36.98 27.64 73.89
CA ASP A 324 36.98 28.64 72.82
C ASP A 324 35.58 28.61 72.16
N ARG A 325 35.03 29.79 71.88
CA ARG A 325 33.72 30.03 71.29
C ARG A 325 33.52 29.23 69.97
N LYS A 326 34.55 29.04 69.20
CA LYS A 326 34.49 28.24 67.97
C LYS A 326 34.09 26.78 68.21
N TYR A 327 34.52 26.21 69.34
CA TYR A 327 34.17 24.84 69.72
C TYR A 327 32.73 24.76 70.22
N GLU A 328 32.25 25.77 70.94
CA GLU A 328 30.83 25.90 71.37
C GLU A 328 29.92 25.98 70.15
N GLU A 329 30.23 26.86 69.18
CA GLU A 329 29.46 27.00 67.95
C GLU A 329 29.43 25.72 67.13
N THR A 330 30.59 25.01 67.08
CA THR A 330 30.69 23.72 66.36
C THR A 330 29.90 22.62 67.06
N THR A 331 29.93 22.58 68.41
CA THR A 331 29.14 21.64 69.20
C THR A 331 27.64 21.85 69.04
N ALA A 332 27.20 23.12 69.05
CA ALA A 332 25.80 23.46 68.82
C ALA A 332 25.34 23.03 67.41
N SER A 333 26.13 23.35 66.39
CA SER A 333 25.79 22.94 65.01
C SER A 333 25.73 21.41 64.87
N LEU A 334 26.63 20.68 65.54
CA LEU A 334 26.61 19.23 65.48
C LEU A 334 25.40 18.62 66.26
N LYS A 335 24.95 19.27 67.36
CA LYS A 335 23.71 18.90 68.06
C LYS A 335 22.49 19.09 67.16
N ASP A 336 22.42 20.18 66.43
CA ASP A 336 21.31 20.44 65.50
C ASP A 336 21.27 19.33 64.41
N ILE A 337 22.44 18.98 63.84
CA ILE A 337 22.56 17.89 62.89
C ILE A 337 22.11 16.54 63.53
N TYR A 338 22.56 16.28 64.76
CA TYR A 338 22.18 15.05 65.47
C TYR A 338 20.69 14.88 65.64
N TYR A 339 19.96 15.93 66.08
CA TYR A 339 18.52 15.90 66.19
C TYR A 339 17.82 15.80 64.81
N GLY A 340 18.34 16.52 63.83
CA GLY A 340 17.85 16.42 62.45
C GLY A 340 17.99 15.01 61.86
N ILE A 341 19.10 14.32 62.13
CA ILE A 341 19.30 12.95 61.67
C ILE A 341 18.41 11.97 62.44
N GLN A 342 18.21 12.16 63.76
CA GLN A 342 17.26 11.34 64.52
C GLN A 342 15.83 11.46 64.00
N GLU A 343 15.40 12.66 63.63
CA GLU A 343 14.06 12.91 63.02
C GLU A 343 13.95 12.23 61.66
N ILE A 344 14.96 12.36 60.80
CA ILE A 344 15.03 11.71 59.51
C ILE A 344 14.99 10.18 59.66
N SER A 345 15.80 9.61 60.57
CA SER A 345 15.82 8.16 60.85
C SER A 345 14.44 7.66 61.28
N SER A 346 13.79 8.41 62.21
CA SER A 346 12.45 8.07 62.68
C SER A 346 11.40 8.12 61.54
N ASN A 347 11.47 9.12 60.70
CA ASN A 347 10.59 9.24 59.55
C ASN A 347 10.81 8.09 58.54
N LEU A 348 12.07 7.72 58.25
CA LEU A 348 12.40 6.60 57.37
C LEU A 348 11.89 5.28 57.91
N SER A 349 12.03 5.00 59.22
CA SER A 349 11.48 3.82 59.89
C SER A 349 9.94 3.82 59.81
N GLY A 350 9.31 5.00 60.01
CA GLY A 350 7.87 5.16 59.81
C GLY A 350 7.43 4.80 58.38
N TYR A 351 8.07 5.38 57.40
CA TYR A 351 7.76 5.07 55.97
C TYR A 351 7.98 3.59 55.65
N LEU A 352 9.00 2.94 56.20
CA LEU A 352 9.23 1.50 56.05
C LEU A 352 8.12 0.67 56.63
N SER A 353 7.58 1.06 57.82
CA SER A 353 6.48 0.36 58.48
C SER A 353 5.15 0.48 57.73
N ASP A 354 4.99 1.54 56.94
CA ASP A 354 3.76 1.78 56.17
C ASP A 354 3.75 1.01 54.83
N ILE A 355 4.87 0.39 54.43
CA ILE A 355 4.94 -0.39 53.22
C ILE A 355 4.48 -1.82 53.49
N GLU A 356 3.32 -2.16 52.96
CA GLU A 356 2.87 -3.54 52.88
C GLU A 356 3.60 -4.22 51.70
N PHE A 357 4.65 -4.99 52.01
CA PHE A 357 5.37 -5.82 51.06
C PHE A 357 5.31 -7.27 51.52
N ASP A 358 4.61 -8.10 50.74
CA ASP A 358 4.50 -9.52 50.97
C ASP A 358 5.35 -10.28 49.93
N GLU A 359 6.41 -10.92 50.39
CA GLU A 359 7.31 -11.70 49.55
C GLU A 359 6.64 -12.96 49.00
N GLN A 360 5.70 -13.54 49.75
CA GLN A 360 4.94 -14.69 49.26
C GLN A 360 4.00 -14.30 48.14
N GLU A 361 3.31 -13.15 48.25
CA GLU A 361 2.48 -12.63 47.17
C GLU A 361 3.29 -12.34 45.90
N ARG A 362 4.50 -11.79 46.04
CA ARG A 362 5.41 -11.57 44.92
C ARG A 362 5.76 -12.86 44.18
N GLU A 363 6.21 -13.88 44.95
CA GLU A 363 6.56 -15.19 44.40
C GLU A 363 5.36 -15.86 43.71
N GLU A 364 4.18 -15.74 44.30
CA GLU A 364 2.94 -16.27 43.71
C GLU A 364 2.61 -15.59 42.38
N VAL A 365 2.65 -14.26 42.35
CA VAL A 365 2.37 -13.47 41.13
C VAL A 365 3.41 -13.74 40.06
N GLU A 366 4.71 -13.73 40.37
CA GLU A 366 5.79 -14.00 39.39
C GLU A 366 5.70 -15.44 38.89
N THR A 367 5.50 -16.43 39.77
CA THR A 367 5.32 -17.83 39.38
C THR A 367 4.10 -18.00 38.47
N ARG A 368 3.02 -17.28 38.76
CA ARG A 368 1.80 -17.36 37.94
C ARG A 368 1.99 -16.71 36.57
N LEU A 369 2.67 -15.56 36.48
CA LEU A 369 3.03 -14.92 35.25
C LEU A 369 3.99 -15.78 34.41
N ASP A 370 4.97 -16.43 35.03
CA ASP A 370 5.87 -17.37 34.37
C ASP A 370 5.14 -18.55 33.73
N ILE A 371 4.11 -19.06 34.40
CA ILE A 371 3.24 -20.13 33.86
C ILE A 371 2.52 -19.60 32.62
N ILE A 372 1.92 -18.40 32.71
CA ILE A 372 1.20 -17.78 31.57
C ILE A 372 2.14 -17.53 30.42
N ASP A 373 3.30 -16.94 30.67
CA ASP A 373 4.31 -16.65 29.63
C ASP A 373 4.85 -17.93 28.97
N ASN A 374 5.04 -19.00 29.74
CA ASN A 374 5.45 -20.28 29.18
C ASN A 374 4.40 -20.87 28.25
N LEU A 375 3.11 -20.76 28.65
CA LEU A 375 2.00 -21.20 27.81
C LEU A 375 1.84 -20.31 26.56
N LYS A 376 2.02 -19.01 26.70
CA LYS A 376 2.01 -18.07 25.57
C LYS A 376 3.09 -18.40 24.53
N ARG A 377 4.30 -18.69 24.96
CA ARG A 377 5.40 -19.10 24.05
C ARG A 377 5.10 -20.38 23.29
N LYS A 378 4.28 -21.27 23.86
CA LYS A 378 3.98 -22.58 23.27
C LYS A 378 2.72 -22.58 22.42
N TYR A 379 1.65 -21.85 22.84
CA TYR A 379 0.29 -22.11 22.37
C TYR A 379 -0.46 -20.90 21.83
N GLY A 380 -0.02 -19.66 22.08
CA GLY A 380 -0.69 -18.46 21.56
C GLY A 380 -0.08 -17.18 22.12
N ASN A 381 -0.50 -16.02 21.62
CA ASN A 381 0.06 -14.74 22.05
C ASN A 381 -0.64 -14.14 23.28
N ASN A 382 -1.81 -14.65 23.62
CA ASN A 382 -2.64 -14.23 24.75
C ASN A 382 -3.46 -15.40 25.28
N ILE A 383 -4.09 -15.23 26.46
CA ILE A 383 -4.89 -16.26 27.12
C ILE A 383 -6.07 -16.70 26.23
N GLU A 384 -6.72 -15.76 25.53
CA GLU A 384 -7.85 -16.07 24.65
C GLU A 384 -7.44 -17.03 23.51
N GLU A 385 -6.29 -16.76 22.88
CA GLU A 385 -5.74 -17.65 21.86
C GLU A 385 -5.37 -19.03 22.42
N ILE A 386 -4.82 -19.10 23.63
CA ILE A 386 -4.47 -20.36 24.31
C ILE A 386 -5.73 -21.18 24.61
N LEU A 387 -6.78 -20.55 25.12
CA LEU A 387 -8.05 -21.23 25.43
C LEU A 387 -8.73 -21.71 24.14
N LYS A 388 -8.71 -20.89 23.10
CA LYS A 388 -9.20 -21.28 21.78
C LYS A 388 -8.41 -22.46 21.20
N TYR A 389 -7.09 -22.44 21.35
CA TYR A 389 -6.24 -23.57 20.96
C TYR A 389 -6.55 -24.82 21.77
N ALA A 390 -6.84 -24.70 23.04
CA ALA A 390 -7.27 -25.83 23.87
C ALA A 390 -8.61 -26.45 23.39
N ASP A 391 -9.57 -25.62 22.99
CA ASP A 391 -10.82 -26.08 22.40
C ASP A 391 -10.57 -26.78 21.04
N GLU A 392 -9.71 -26.19 20.19
CA GLU A 392 -9.31 -26.81 18.90
C GLU A 392 -8.64 -28.18 19.12
N ILE A 393 -7.75 -28.30 20.11
CA ILE A 393 -7.12 -29.58 20.50
C ILE A 393 -8.16 -30.57 21.02
N ALA A 394 -9.05 -30.13 21.91
CA ALA A 394 -10.08 -31.00 22.46
C ALA A 394 -10.99 -31.58 21.37
N ASP A 395 -11.33 -30.74 20.38
CA ASP A 395 -12.10 -31.19 19.22
C ASP A 395 -11.27 -32.12 18.31
N GLU A 396 -9.97 -31.85 18.17
CA GLU A 396 -9.07 -32.71 17.39
C GLU A 396 -8.91 -34.09 18.09
N ILE A 397 -8.76 -34.16 19.39
CA ILE A 397 -8.72 -35.41 20.15
C ILE A 397 -10.00 -36.23 19.94
N LYS A 398 -11.18 -35.60 20.10
CA LYS A 398 -12.47 -36.25 19.85
C LYS A 398 -12.58 -36.79 18.41
N LYS A 399 -12.06 -36.01 17.45
CA LYS A 399 -12.01 -36.41 16.04
C LYS A 399 -11.15 -37.65 15.84
N ILE A 400 -9.98 -37.72 16.48
CA ILE A 400 -9.06 -38.85 16.38
C ILE A 400 -9.63 -40.10 17.04
N GLU A 401 -10.31 -39.97 18.19
CA GLU A 401 -10.88 -41.10 18.95
C GLU A 401 -12.07 -41.77 18.24
N ASN A 402 -12.84 -40.97 17.47
CA ASN A 402 -14.01 -41.48 16.73
C ASN A 402 -13.77 -41.49 15.20
N VAL A 403 -12.56 -41.87 14.78
CA VAL A 403 -12.07 -41.72 13.38
C VAL A 403 -13.01 -42.32 12.35
N ASP A 404 -13.52 -43.49 12.52
CA ASP A 404 -14.29 -44.17 11.45
C ASP A 404 -15.69 -43.56 11.29
N GLU A 405 -16.36 -43.24 12.38
CA GLU A 405 -17.66 -42.59 12.33
C GLU A 405 -17.52 -41.14 11.83
N TYR A 406 -16.49 -40.44 12.28
CA TYR A 406 -16.19 -39.08 11.88
C TYR A 406 -15.80 -39.02 10.39
N ASN A 407 -14.93 -39.92 9.92
CA ASN A 407 -14.55 -40.00 8.51
C ASN A 407 -15.75 -40.29 7.58
N ASN A 408 -16.69 -41.12 8.04
CA ASN A 408 -17.91 -41.35 7.29
C ASN A 408 -18.82 -40.12 7.25
N LYS A 409 -18.92 -39.35 8.32
CA LYS A 409 -19.63 -38.07 8.36
C LYS A 409 -18.97 -37.05 7.41
N LEU A 410 -17.64 -36.92 7.45
CA LEU A 410 -16.89 -36.04 6.56
C LEU A 410 -17.04 -36.44 5.08
N LYS A 411 -17.00 -37.72 4.74
CA LYS A 411 -17.22 -38.20 3.37
C LYS A 411 -18.64 -37.89 2.86
N ASN A 412 -19.64 -37.99 3.74
CA ASN A 412 -21.00 -37.64 3.37
C ASN A 412 -21.16 -36.13 3.19
N GLU A 413 -20.58 -35.33 4.09
CA GLU A 413 -20.54 -33.86 3.99
C GLU A 413 -19.80 -33.44 2.69
N GLN A 414 -18.66 -34.05 2.39
CA GLN A 414 -17.91 -33.80 1.17
C GLN A 414 -18.77 -34.04 -0.07
N LYS A 415 -19.45 -35.19 -0.16
CA LYS A 415 -20.34 -35.51 -1.29
C LYS A 415 -21.50 -34.52 -1.44
N GLN A 416 -22.03 -34.04 -0.34
CA GLN A 416 -23.09 -33.02 -0.37
C GLN A 416 -22.55 -31.70 -0.89
N ILE A 417 -21.41 -31.23 -0.36
CA ILE A 417 -20.74 -30.01 -0.82
C ILE A 417 -20.37 -30.11 -2.29
N GLU A 418 -19.82 -31.23 -2.76
CA GLU A 418 -19.51 -31.47 -4.16
C GLU A 418 -20.76 -31.31 -5.09
N LYS A 419 -21.91 -31.81 -4.66
CA LYS A 419 -23.16 -31.64 -5.42
C LYS A 419 -23.61 -30.17 -5.48
N GLU A 420 -23.51 -29.47 -4.34
CA GLU A 420 -23.88 -28.04 -4.26
C GLU A 420 -22.92 -27.18 -5.09
N MET A 421 -21.61 -27.42 -4.95
CA MET A 421 -20.57 -26.75 -5.75
C MET A 421 -20.78 -27.00 -7.24
N THR A 422 -21.11 -28.22 -7.65
CA THR A 422 -21.37 -28.54 -9.06
C THR A 422 -22.54 -27.73 -9.60
N LYS A 423 -23.67 -27.63 -8.87
CA LYS A 423 -24.83 -26.81 -9.27
C LYS A 423 -24.47 -25.33 -9.41
N ILE A 424 -23.66 -24.78 -8.49
CA ILE A 424 -23.23 -23.39 -8.57
C ILE A 424 -22.26 -23.20 -9.74
N ALA A 425 -21.30 -24.14 -9.93
CA ALA A 425 -20.34 -24.11 -11.03
C ALA A 425 -21.02 -24.20 -12.41
N GLU A 426 -22.11 -24.96 -12.55
CA GLU A 426 -22.90 -25.02 -13.79
C GLU A 426 -23.54 -23.68 -14.10
N LYS A 427 -24.08 -22.98 -13.09
CA LYS A 427 -24.62 -21.61 -13.26
C LYS A 427 -23.52 -20.63 -13.67
N ILE A 428 -22.36 -20.67 -12.98
CA ILE A 428 -21.20 -19.83 -13.31
C ILE A 428 -20.76 -20.10 -14.75
N SER A 429 -20.63 -21.37 -15.15
CA SER A 429 -20.22 -21.77 -16.49
C SER A 429 -21.18 -21.29 -17.58
N LYS A 430 -22.50 -21.33 -17.31
CA LYS A 430 -23.51 -20.81 -18.23
C LYS A 430 -23.32 -19.31 -18.46
N ILE A 431 -23.21 -18.53 -17.37
CA ILE A 431 -22.99 -17.09 -17.45
C ILE A 431 -21.70 -16.78 -18.21
N ARG A 432 -20.61 -17.52 -17.93
CA ARG A 432 -19.33 -17.35 -18.64
C ARG A 432 -19.44 -17.63 -20.13
N LYS A 433 -20.12 -18.68 -20.54
CA LYS A 433 -20.29 -19.03 -21.96
C LYS A 433 -21.09 -17.95 -22.70
N GLU A 434 -22.20 -17.51 -22.13
CA GLU A 434 -23.04 -16.45 -22.72
C GLU A 434 -22.23 -15.14 -22.87
N ASN A 435 -21.51 -14.74 -21.82
CA ASN A 435 -20.69 -13.53 -21.86
C ASN A 435 -19.43 -13.68 -22.74
N ALA A 436 -18.85 -14.88 -22.86
CA ALA A 436 -17.75 -15.13 -23.79
C ALA A 436 -18.18 -14.93 -25.25
N GLU A 437 -19.38 -15.37 -25.62
CA GLU A 437 -19.93 -15.12 -26.97
C GLU A 437 -20.17 -13.62 -27.24
N GLU A 438 -20.68 -12.90 -26.24
CA GLU A 438 -20.88 -11.44 -26.35
C GLU A 438 -19.54 -10.71 -26.45
N LEU A 439 -18.58 -11.08 -25.61
CA LEU A 439 -17.21 -10.53 -25.61
C LEU A 439 -16.53 -10.78 -26.96
N ASN A 440 -16.65 -12.00 -27.52
CA ASN A 440 -16.13 -12.35 -28.83
C ASN A 440 -16.71 -11.43 -29.92
N LYS A 441 -18.03 -11.22 -29.94
CA LYS A 441 -18.67 -10.35 -30.92
C LYS A 441 -18.17 -8.90 -30.80
N LYS A 442 -18.09 -8.37 -29.59
CA LYS A 442 -17.62 -7.01 -29.34
C LYS A 442 -16.16 -6.82 -29.74
N ILE A 443 -15.26 -7.72 -29.30
CA ILE A 443 -13.82 -7.60 -29.62
C ILE A 443 -13.60 -7.73 -31.14
N ASN A 444 -14.21 -8.69 -31.80
CA ASN A 444 -14.04 -8.88 -33.24
C ASN A 444 -14.52 -7.67 -34.06
N LYS A 445 -15.61 -7.00 -33.63
CA LYS A 445 -16.01 -5.73 -34.22
C LYS A 445 -14.98 -4.63 -34.02
N GLU A 446 -14.38 -4.54 -32.83
CA GLU A 446 -13.30 -3.57 -32.57
C GLU A 446 -12.05 -3.85 -33.42
N LEU A 447 -11.72 -5.14 -33.69
CA LEU A 447 -10.63 -5.53 -34.58
C LEU A 447 -10.90 -5.14 -36.05
N GLU A 448 -12.12 -5.33 -36.55
CA GLU A 448 -12.52 -4.89 -37.89
C GLU A 448 -12.36 -3.37 -38.05
N ASP A 449 -12.77 -2.60 -37.04
CA ASP A 449 -12.56 -1.14 -37.01
C ASP A 449 -11.09 -0.71 -37.01
N LEU A 450 -10.19 -1.56 -36.50
CA LEU A 450 -8.75 -1.36 -36.53
C LEU A 450 -8.08 -1.86 -37.82
N GLU A 451 -8.88 -2.14 -38.87
CA GLU A 451 -8.44 -2.70 -40.17
C GLU A 451 -7.78 -4.08 -40.04
N MET A 452 -8.11 -4.84 -38.99
CA MET A 452 -7.65 -6.22 -38.77
C MET A 452 -8.77 -7.22 -39.15
N LYS A 453 -9.27 -7.11 -40.39
CA LYS A 453 -10.48 -7.85 -40.86
C LYS A 453 -10.31 -9.39 -40.85
N ASN A 454 -9.08 -9.86 -40.97
CA ASN A 454 -8.75 -11.28 -40.98
C ASN A 454 -8.49 -11.85 -39.57
N ALA A 455 -8.26 -10.98 -38.61
CA ALA A 455 -8.02 -11.37 -37.22
C ALA A 455 -9.35 -11.69 -36.53
N LYS A 456 -9.40 -12.82 -35.83
CA LYS A 456 -10.55 -13.23 -35.03
C LYS A 456 -10.11 -13.70 -33.67
N ILE A 457 -10.68 -13.12 -32.62
CA ILE A 457 -10.50 -13.57 -31.24
C ILE A 457 -11.64 -14.51 -30.86
N ASN A 458 -11.28 -15.55 -30.11
CA ASN A 458 -12.18 -16.54 -29.57
C ASN A 458 -11.86 -16.80 -28.09
N VAL A 459 -12.75 -16.35 -27.20
CA VAL A 459 -12.70 -16.64 -25.77
C VAL A 459 -13.41 -17.96 -25.57
N LYS A 460 -12.67 -19.00 -25.19
CA LYS A 460 -13.20 -20.35 -24.97
C LYS A 460 -13.37 -20.61 -23.49
N VAL A 461 -14.51 -21.19 -23.13
CA VAL A 461 -14.84 -21.63 -21.78
C VAL A 461 -14.99 -23.15 -21.80
N GLU A 462 -14.02 -23.83 -21.21
CA GLU A 462 -13.98 -25.28 -21.11
C GLU A 462 -14.35 -25.73 -19.71
N TYR A 463 -15.45 -26.44 -19.56
CA TYR A 463 -15.93 -26.98 -18.28
C TYR A 463 -15.22 -28.30 -17.96
N LYS A 464 -14.49 -28.36 -16.84
CA LYS A 464 -13.75 -29.54 -16.36
C LYS A 464 -14.60 -30.33 -15.37
N ILE A 465 -15.16 -31.45 -15.81
CA ILE A 465 -16.14 -32.24 -15.03
C ILE A 465 -15.54 -32.74 -13.72
N GLU A 466 -14.28 -33.21 -13.75
CA GLU A 466 -13.65 -33.89 -12.61
C GLU A 466 -12.84 -32.98 -11.69
N GLN A 467 -12.70 -31.70 -12.02
CA GLN A 467 -11.83 -30.78 -11.29
C GLN A 467 -12.61 -29.60 -10.72
N PHE A 468 -12.36 -29.33 -9.45
CA PHE A 468 -12.83 -28.11 -8.77
C PHE A 468 -11.65 -27.15 -8.62
N PHE A 469 -11.82 -25.92 -9.11
CA PHE A 469 -10.88 -24.83 -8.92
C PHE A 469 -11.48 -23.79 -7.97
N GLU A 470 -10.68 -22.87 -7.48
CA GLU A 470 -11.15 -21.81 -6.59
C GLU A 470 -12.26 -20.93 -7.20
N ASP A 471 -12.22 -20.77 -8.54
CA ASP A 471 -13.13 -19.92 -9.32
C ASP A 471 -14.26 -20.70 -10.04
N GLY A 472 -14.52 -21.97 -9.66
CA GLY A 472 -15.52 -22.83 -10.31
C GLY A 472 -14.92 -24.08 -10.95
N LYS A 473 -15.50 -24.53 -12.07
CA LYS A 473 -15.04 -25.70 -12.83
C LYS A 473 -14.59 -25.37 -14.25
N ASP A 474 -14.52 -24.08 -14.59
CA ASP A 474 -14.15 -23.64 -15.93
C ASP A 474 -12.66 -23.32 -16.04
N GLN A 475 -12.11 -23.62 -17.20
CA GLN A 475 -10.86 -23.09 -17.69
C GLN A 475 -11.16 -22.13 -18.84
N VAL A 476 -10.68 -20.90 -18.75
CA VAL A 476 -10.93 -19.87 -19.76
C VAL A 476 -9.64 -19.54 -20.49
N GLY A 477 -9.69 -19.59 -21.83
CA GLY A 477 -8.57 -19.23 -22.69
C GLY A 477 -8.98 -18.24 -23.77
N ILE A 478 -8.11 -17.26 -24.05
CA ILE A 478 -8.28 -16.33 -25.16
C ILE A 478 -7.35 -16.78 -26.30
N TYR A 479 -7.96 -17.11 -27.42
CA TYR A 479 -7.27 -17.57 -28.61
C TYR A 479 -7.45 -16.55 -29.74
N ILE A 480 -6.50 -16.54 -30.65
CA ILE A 480 -6.56 -15.68 -31.82
C ILE A 480 -6.21 -16.46 -33.08
N LYS A 481 -6.86 -16.07 -34.16
CA LYS A 481 -6.54 -16.39 -35.53
C LYS A 481 -6.18 -15.09 -36.23
N THR A 482 -4.95 -14.92 -36.68
CA THR A 482 -4.48 -13.66 -37.29
C THR A 482 -4.77 -13.58 -38.78
N ASN A 483 -4.72 -14.72 -39.50
CA ASN A 483 -4.91 -14.78 -40.94
C ASN A 483 -5.88 -15.91 -41.35
N VAL A 484 -6.46 -15.76 -42.53
CA VAL A 484 -7.30 -16.79 -43.12
C VAL A 484 -6.45 -18.03 -43.46
N GLY A 485 -6.84 -19.19 -42.95
CA GLY A 485 -6.08 -20.43 -43.18
C GLY A 485 -5.13 -20.83 -42.03
N GLU A 486 -4.82 -19.94 -41.11
CA GLU A 486 -4.05 -20.28 -39.90
C GLU A 486 -4.92 -20.98 -38.84
N ASN A 487 -4.26 -21.78 -38.02
CA ASN A 487 -4.93 -22.34 -36.82
C ASN A 487 -5.03 -21.32 -35.72
N GLU A 488 -6.04 -21.46 -34.88
CA GLU A 488 -6.13 -20.66 -33.65
C GLU A 488 -4.93 -20.94 -32.75
N SER A 489 -4.32 -19.89 -32.24
CA SER A 489 -3.19 -19.95 -31.30
C SER A 489 -3.48 -19.09 -30.06
N GLU A 490 -2.77 -19.39 -28.99
CA GLU A 490 -2.81 -18.52 -27.80
C GLU A 490 -2.23 -17.13 -28.13
N LEU A 491 -2.75 -16.09 -27.49
CA LEU A 491 -2.27 -14.69 -27.65
C LEU A 491 -0.75 -14.57 -27.47
N THR A 492 -0.16 -15.40 -26.63
CA THR A 492 1.29 -15.43 -26.35
C THR A 492 2.16 -15.74 -27.57
N LYS A 493 1.60 -16.31 -28.65
CA LYS A 493 2.34 -16.78 -29.82
C LYS A 493 2.36 -15.79 -30.98
N ILE A 494 1.84 -14.57 -30.80
CA ILE A 494 1.83 -13.53 -31.83
C ILE A 494 3.22 -12.90 -31.92
N ALA A 495 3.78 -12.88 -33.13
CA ALA A 495 5.16 -12.43 -33.35
C ALA A 495 5.32 -10.92 -33.58
N SER A 496 4.25 -10.20 -33.97
CA SER A 496 4.32 -8.76 -34.34
C SER A 496 3.89 -7.86 -33.19
N GLY A 497 4.79 -6.96 -32.75
CA GLY A 497 4.52 -5.99 -31.67
C GLY A 497 3.36 -5.05 -31.99
N GLY A 498 3.30 -4.50 -33.20
CA GLY A 498 2.24 -3.58 -33.60
C GLY A 498 0.86 -4.24 -33.73
N GLU A 499 0.80 -5.51 -34.21
CA GLU A 499 -0.46 -6.27 -34.25
C GLU A 499 -0.93 -6.58 -32.83
N MET A 500 -0.02 -7.01 -31.96
CA MET A 500 -0.32 -7.28 -30.57
C MET A 500 -0.88 -6.03 -29.88
N SER A 501 -0.25 -4.88 -30.04
CA SER A 501 -0.70 -3.61 -29.43
C SER A 501 -2.12 -3.24 -29.88
N ARG A 502 -2.47 -3.46 -31.17
CA ARG A 502 -3.84 -3.22 -31.67
C ARG A 502 -4.86 -4.22 -31.12
N ILE A 503 -4.49 -5.49 -31.04
CA ILE A 503 -5.34 -6.52 -30.43
C ILE A 503 -5.61 -6.16 -28.97
N MET A 504 -4.58 -5.77 -28.25
CA MET A 504 -4.70 -5.32 -26.86
C MET A 504 -5.58 -4.09 -26.75
N LEU A 505 -5.43 -3.12 -27.66
CA LEU A 505 -6.31 -1.95 -27.71
C LEU A 505 -7.79 -2.34 -27.93
N ALA A 506 -8.07 -3.27 -28.84
CA ALA A 506 -9.43 -3.76 -29.09
C ALA A 506 -10.03 -4.41 -27.84
N ILE A 507 -9.29 -5.32 -27.20
CA ILE A 507 -9.73 -5.99 -25.98
C ILE A 507 -9.94 -4.97 -24.85
N LYS A 508 -8.98 -4.07 -24.64
CA LYS A 508 -9.07 -3.03 -23.58
C LYS A 508 -10.18 -2.03 -23.83
N LYS A 509 -10.49 -1.71 -25.09
CA LYS A 509 -11.65 -0.87 -25.41
C LYS A 509 -12.96 -1.50 -24.97
N VAL A 510 -13.13 -2.81 -25.20
CA VAL A 510 -14.34 -3.53 -24.78
C VAL A 510 -14.40 -3.68 -23.25
N LEU A 511 -13.25 -3.88 -22.61
CA LEU A 511 -13.17 -4.06 -21.16
C LEU A 511 -13.07 -2.75 -20.38
N ALA A 512 -12.91 -1.59 -21.04
CA ALA A 512 -12.67 -0.29 -20.38
C ALA A 512 -13.74 0.14 -19.37
N GLU A 513 -14.96 -0.35 -19.49
CA GLU A 513 -16.04 -0.04 -18.54
C GLU A 513 -15.97 -0.90 -17.26
N VAL A 514 -15.33 -2.07 -17.35
CA VAL A 514 -15.22 -3.05 -16.26
C VAL A 514 -13.78 -3.22 -15.76
N ASP A 515 -12.80 -2.77 -16.52
CA ASP A 515 -11.39 -2.78 -16.16
C ASP A 515 -11.11 -1.63 -15.18
N LYS A 516 -10.69 -1.97 -13.98
CA LYS A 516 -10.36 -1.00 -12.92
C LYS A 516 -8.94 -0.45 -13.02
N MET A 517 -8.22 -0.71 -14.11
CA MET A 517 -6.84 -0.25 -14.27
C MET A 517 -6.80 1.26 -14.51
N PRO A 518 -6.25 2.07 -13.59
CA PRO A 518 -6.35 3.54 -13.71
C PRO A 518 -5.51 4.14 -14.82
N VAL A 519 -4.31 3.56 -15.07
CA VAL A 519 -3.31 4.08 -16.00
C VAL A 519 -2.97 3.04 -17.04
N MET A 520 -3.06 3.41 -18.31
CA MET A 520 -2.70 2.56 -19.45
C MET A 520 -1.61 3.25 -20.29
N ILE A 521 -0.55 2.53 -20.58
CA ILE A 521 0.58 3.01 -21.37
C ILE A 521 0.67 2.18 -22.63
N PHE A 522 0.72 2.85 -23.79
CA PHE A 522 0.81 2.20 -25.09
C PHE A 522 2.10 2.59 -25.80
N ASP A 523 2.93 1.60 -26.09
CA ASP A 523 4.11 1.74 -26.94
C ASP A 523 3.90 1.04 -28.28
N GLU A 524 4.52 1.57 -29.35
CA GLU A 524 4.50 1.00 -30.72
C GLU A 524 3.10 0.73 -31.31
N ILE A 525 2.05 1.36 -30.77
CA ILE A 525 0.66 1.12 -31.21
C ILE A 525 0.43 1.56 -32.66
N ASP A 526 1.27 2.43 -33.16
CA ASP A 526 1.23 3.02 -34.49
C ASP A 526 2.17 2.33 -35.51
N THR A 527 2.86 1.26 -35.10
CA THR A 527 3.73 0.50 -36.00
C THR A 527 2.94 -0.23 -37.08
N GLY A 528 3.30 0.02 -38.35
CA GLY A 528 2.70 -0.65 -39.50
C GLY A 528 1.29 -0.20 -39.85
N ILE A 529 0.83 0.95 -39.34
CA ILE A 529 -0.48 1.53 -39.70
C ILE A 529 -0.36 2.92 -40.29
N SER A 530 -1.32 3.28 -41.14
CA SER A 530 -1.45 4.60 -41.73
C SER A 530 -2.91 4.96 -42.02
N GLY A 531 -3.16 6.19 -42.37
CA GLY A 531 -4.45 6.66 -42.91
C GLY A 531 -5.63 6.35 -41.99
N LYS A 532 -6.55 5.52 -42.48
CA LYS A 532 -7.83 5.24 -41.81
C LYS A 532 -7.65 4.45 -40.51
N ALA A 533 -6.72 3.47 -40.50
CA ALA A 533 -6.40 2.68 -39.31
C ALA A 533 -5.85 3.57 -38.19
N ALA A 534 -4.94 4.51 -38.50
CA ALA A 534 -4.41 5.47 -37.54
C ALA A 534 -5.51 6.32 -36.86
N LYS A 535 -6.51 6.76 -37.66
CA LYS A 535 -7.64 7.50 -37.12
C LYS A 535 -8.52 6.65 -36.22
N SER A 536 -8.73 5.37 -36.58
CA SER A 536 -9.51 4.43 -35.76
C SER A 536 -8.81 4.16 -34.43
N VAL A 537 -7.50 3.92 -34.44
CA VAL A 537 -6.67 3.76 -33.22
C VAL A 537 -6.79 5.00 -32.33
N ALA A 538 -6.63 6.19 -32.90
CA ALA A 538 -6.73 7.45 -32.16
C ALA A 538 -8.09 7.63 -31.48
N ASN A 539 -9.20 7.34 -32.20
CA ASN A 539 -10.55 7.40 -31.65
C ASN A 539 -10.75 6.42 -30.47
N LYS A 540 -10.23 5.21 -30.60
CA LYS A 540 -10.35 4.19 -29.55
C LYS A 540 -9.54 4.57 -28.30
N MET A 541 -8.32 5.07 -28.47
CA MET A 541 -7.49 5.61 -27.38
C MET A 541 -8.19 6.79 -26.67
N ARG A 542 -8.77 7.71 -27.46
CA ARG A 542 -9.54 8.83 -26.93
C ARG A 542 -10.76 8.35 -26.12
N SER A 543 -11.43 7.30 -26.57
CA SER A 543 -12.57 6.71 -25.84
C SER A 543 -12.11 6.10 -24.49
N ILE A 544 -10.98 5.39 -24.47
CA ILE A 544 -10.42 4.82 -23.23
C ILE A 544 -9.98 5.93 -22.28
N SER A 545 -9.37 7.00 -22.79
CA SER A 545 -8.84 8.11 -21.97
C SER A 545 -9.91 8.90 -21.21
N LYS A 546 -11.21 8.69 -21.50
CA LYS A 546 -12.29 9.30 -20.72
C LYS A 546 -12.34 8.77 -19.28
N ASN A 547 -12.05 7.49 -19.10
CA ASN A 547 -12.12 6.80 -17.82
C ASN A 547 -10.75 6.47 -17.23
N HIS A 548 -9.70 6.45 -18.05
CA HIS A 548 -8.35 6.06 -17.68
C HIS A 548 -7.36 7.18 -18.05
N GLN A 549 -6.25 7.28 -17.33
CA GLN A 549 -5.11 8.06 -17.82
C GLN A 549 -4.39 7.22 -18.89
N VAL A 550 -4.23 7.78 -20.07
CA VAL A 550 -3.53 7.14 -21.18
C VAL A 550 -2.25 7.89 -21.48
N LEU A 551 -1.14 7.18 -21.56
CA LEU A 551 0.14 7.67 -22.05
C LEU A 551 0.53 6.86 -23.28
N CYS A 552 0.90 7.52 -24.37
CA CYS A 552 1.41 6.81 -25.54
C CYS A 552 2.52 7.56 -26.27
N ILE A 553 3.39 6.79 -26.93
CA ILE A 553 4.33 7.30 -27.91
C ILE A 553 3.70 7.16 -29.28
N SER A 554 3.74 8.22 -30.09
CA SER A 554 3.25 8.13 -31.46
C SER A 554 3.98 9.09 -32.40
N HIS A 555 4.10 8.64 -33.65
CA HIS A 555 4.55 9.43 -34.78
C HIS A 555 3.42 9.70 -35.79
N LEU A 556 2.16 9.44 -35.40
CA LEU A 556 0.99 9.64 -36.27
C LEU A 556 0.19 10.88 -35.89
N ALA A 557 -0.03 11.73 -36.85
CA ALA A 557 -0.80 12.98 -36.72
C ALA A 557 -2.21 12.79 -36.12
N PRO A 558 -3.02 11.77 -36.51
CA PRO A 558 -4.33 11.55 -35.89
C PRO A 558 -4.28 11.28 -34.38
N ILE A 559 -3.24 10.58 -33.90
CA ILE A 559 -3.08 10.29 -32.48
C ILE A 559 -2.70 11.57 -31.72
N ALA A 560 -1.72 12.33 -32.23
CA ALA A 560 -1.33 13.62 -31.66
C ALA A 560 -2.51 14.62 -31.66
N ALA A 561 -3.33 14.64 -32.72
CA ALA A 561 -4.50 15.50 -32.81
C ALA A 561 -5.55 15.18 -31.74
N MET A 562 -5.74 13.92 -31.35
CA MET A 562 -6.75 13.48 -30.38
C MET A 562 -6.27 13.54 -28.93
N ALA A 563 -5.00 13.90 -28.68
CA ALA A 563 -4.46 14.03 -27.34
C ALA A 563 -5.06 15.21 -26.57
N ASP A 564 -5.22 15.04 -25.27
CA ASP A 564 -5.51 16.14 -24.34
C ASP A 564 -4.24 16.96 -24.10
N TYR A 565 -3.10 16.27 -24.00
CA TYR A 565 -1.79 16.84 -23.73
C TYR A 565 -0.75 16.25 -24.68
N ASN A 566 -0.04 17.13 -25.39
CA ASN A 566 1.04 16.74 -26.28
C ASN A 566 2.38 17.20 -25.72
N TYR A 567 3.34 16.28 -25.67
CA TYR A 567 4.70 16.52 -25.22
C TYR A 567 5.66 16.31 -26.38
N PHE A 568 6.48 17.32 -26.66
CA PHE A 568 7.51 17.23 -27.69
C PHE A 568 8.85 16.87 -27.07
N ILE A 569 9.46 15.80 -27.57
CA ILE A 569 10.74 15.29 -27.13
C ILE A 569 11.77 15.57 -28.22
N SER A 570 12.84 16.24 -27.84
CA SER A 570 13.94 16.61 -28.72
C SER A 570 15.29 16.28 -28.11
N LYS A 571 16.30 16.20 -28.98
CA LYS A 571 17.71 16.09 -28.57
C LYS A 571 18.29 17.48 -28.40
N LYS A 572 19.06 17.68 -27.35
CA LYS A 572 19.94 18.83 -27.17
C LYS A 572 21.35 18.34 -26.97
N VAL A 573 22.31 19.09 -27.46
CA VAL A 573 23.73 18.84 -27.18
C VAL A 573 24.18 19.87 -26.15
N GLU A 574 24.54 19.42 -24.98
CA GLU A 574 25.05 20.23 -23.87
C GLU A 574 26.37 19.64 -23.39
N ASN A 575 27.44 20.46 -23.32
CA ASN A 575 28.77 20.03 -22.89
C ASN A 575 29.31 18.79 -23.64
N ASP A 576 29.19 18.78 -24.97
CA ASP A 576 29.59 17.68 -25.86
C ASP A 576 28.88 16.32 -25.56
N ARG A 577 27.75 16.37 -24.88
CA ARG A 577 26.90 15.20 -24.62
C ARG A 577 25.49 15.43 -25.11
N THR A 578 24.89 14.38 -25.66
CA THR A 578 23.48 14.42 -26.07
C THR A 578 22.60 14.23 -24.82
N CYS A 579 21.63 15.14 -24.65
CA CYS A 579 20.62 15.10 -23.62
C CYS A 579 19.22 15.11 -24.23
N THR A 580 18.27 14.44 -23.58
CA THR A 580 16.85 14.50 -23.93
C THR A 580 16.20 15.70 -23.25
N SER A 581 15.38 16.43 -23.99
CA SER A 581 14.57 17.52 -23.46
C SER A 581 13.11 17.27 -23.82
N ILE A 582 12.19 17.62 -22.92
CA ILE A 582 10.75 17.50 -23.11
C ILE A 582 10.08 18.86 -22.91
N LYS A 583 9.02 19.10 -23.68
CA LYS A 583 8.21 20.31 -23.58
C LYS A 583 6.74 19.97 -23.73
N LEU A 584 5.90 20.41 -22.81
CA LEU A 584 4.45 20.42 -23.00
C LEU A 584 4.11 21.51 -24.04
N LEU A 585 3.42 21.12 -25.11
CA LEU A 585 3.06 21.99 -26.21
C LEU A 585 1.78 22.78 -25.89
N ASN A 586 1.78 24.07 -26.25
CA ASN A 586 0.56 24.86 -26.29
C ASN A 586 -0.24 24.58 -27.59
N GLU A 587 -1.48 25.07 -27.70
CA GLU A 587 -2.37 24.78 -28.83
C GLU A 587 -1.75 25.12 -30.21
N GLN A 588 -1.02 26.21 -30.34
CA GLN A 588 -0.36 26.57 -31.59
C GLN A 588 0.81 25.63 -31.93
N GLU A 589 1.61 25.30 -30.93
CA GLU A 589 2.70 24.33 -31.05
C GLU A 589 2.20 22.93 -31.39
N VAL A 590 1.05 22.53 -30.85
CA VAL A 590 0.36 21.26 -31.18
C VAL A 590 -0.01 21.23 -32.66
N LEU A 591 -0.57 22.31 -33.22
CA LEU A 591 -0.90 22.38 -34.63
C LEU A 591 0.36 22.31 -35.51
N CYS A 592 1.43 23.00 -35.12
CA CYS A 592 2.73 22.91 -35.80
C CYS A 592 3.31 21.49 -35.77
N GLU A 593 3.23 20.82 -34.63
CA GLU A 593 3.72 19.45 -34.48
C GLU A 593 2.89 18.45 -35.29
N ILE A 594 1.56 18.58 -35.32
CA ILE A 594 0.67 17.77 -36.15
C ILE A 594 1.01 17.98 -37.65
N ALA A 595 1.22 19.23 -38.07
CA ALA A 595 1.63 19.55 -39.43
C ALA A 595 3.00 18.92 -39.79
N ARG A 596 4.00 19.06 -38.91
CA ARG A 596 5.32 18.45 -39.04
C ARG A 596 5.25 16.91 -39.17
N ILE A 597 4.44 16.25 -38.34
CA ILE A 597 4.26 14.78 -38.36
C ILE A 597 3.56 14.35 -39.67
N SER A 598 2.61 15.17 -40.18
CA SER A 598 1.80 14.80 -41.35
C SER A 598 2.57 14.81 -42.66
N SER A 599 3.47 15.78 -42.83
CA SER A 599 4.09 16.06 -44.13
C SER A 599 5.60 16.31 -44.06
N GLY A 600 6.17 16.43 -42.87
CA GLY A 600 7.57 16.83 -42.67
C GLY A 600 7.81 18.35 -42.74
N GLU A 601 6.84 19.12 -43.25
CA GLU A 601 6.94 20.57 -43.46
C GLU A 601 5.79 21.31 -42.77
N ILE A 602 6.08 22.52 -42.29
CA ILE A 602 5.08 23.42 -41.71
C ILE A 602 4.77 24.52 -42.73
N ASN A 603 3.59 24.46 -43.34
CA ASN A 603 3.05 25.46 -44.23
C ASN A 603 1.55 25.66 -44.02
N ASP A 604 0.94 26.65 -44.68
CA ASP A 604 -0.47 26.99 -44.47
C ASP A 604 -1.43 25.80 -44.71
N VAL A 605 -1.14 24.99 -45.74
CA VAL A 605 -1.97 23.81 -46.08
C VAL A 605 -1.87 22.74 -45.01
N THR A 606 -0.68 22.49 -44.51
CA THR A 606 -0.47 21.47 -43.44
C THR A 606 -1.00 21.93 -42.10
N LEU A 607 -0.95 23.22 -41.78
CA LEU A 607 -1.58 23.84 -40.62
C LEU A 607 -3.12 23.78 -40.71
N GLN A 608 -3.69 24.04 -41.89
CA GLN A 608 -5.12 23.89 -42.10
C GLN A 608 -5.57 22.44 -41.88
N TYR A 609 -4.83 21.48 -42.44
CA TYR A 609 -5.11 20.06 -42.21
C TYR A 609 -4.99 19.66 -40.71
N ALA A 610 -3.97 20.16 -40.01
CA ALA A 610 -3.80 19.96 -38.58
C ALA A 610 -5.01 20.51 -37.80
N ASN A 611 -5.49 21.68 -38.16
CA ASN A 611 -6.65 22.30 -37.54
C ASN A 611 -7.94 21.51 -37.80
N GLU A 612 -8.12 21.00 -39.03
CA GLU A 612 -9.25 20.11 -39.36
C GLU A 612 -9.22 18.79 -38.57
N LEU A 613 -8.03 18.21 -38.40
CA LEU A 613 -7.89 17.01 -37.54
C LEU A 613 -8.27 17.30 -36.09
N ARG A 614 -7.84 18.46 -35.57
CA ARG A 614 -8.08 18.87 -34.19
C ARG A 614 -9.53 19.28 -33.94
N SER A 615 -10.16 20.00 -34.90
CA SER A 615 -11.55 20.46 -34.80
C SER A 615 -12.61 19.35 -34.83
N LYS A 616 -12.30 18.20 -35.42
CA LYS A 616 -13.19 17.00 -35.42
C LYS A 616 -13.26 16.28 -34.07
N ILE A 617 -12.56 16.80 -33.05
CA ILE A 617 -12.46 16.23 -31.69
C ILE A 617 -13.37 16.98 -30.72
N ALA A 618 -13.69 18.26 -31.00
CA ALA A 618 -14.68 19.05 -30.29
C ALA A 618 -16.09 18.62 -30.74
#